data_c1fa558c38f05e2ec66b469741e03629
#
_entry.id   c1fa558c38f05e2ec66b469741e03629
#
_cell.length_a   1.000
_cell.length_b   1.000
_cell.length_c   1.000
_cell.angle_alpha   90.00
_cell.angle_beta   90.00
_cell.angle_gamma   90.00
#
_symmetry.space_group_name_H-M   'P 1'
#
loop_
_entity.id
_entity.type
_entity.pdbx_description
1 polymer ?
#
loop_
_entity_poly.entity_id
_entity_poly.type
_entity_poly.pdbx_seq_one_letter_code
_entity_poly.pdbx_strand_id
1 'polypeptide(L)'
;MKLPERVTLISANAQLEAMPGGFRLLRTAGETLTLEFETGPVLVTRHEAGGWYVLPHPSGPGEIEGDSIAWVLPPGVSDPGPAWMVRGPQGCPILARMGENLQIEARTEWLELVTHENRPRADIFGERYSFSIPDGDTLAEACAAFYWDTLLPCVVERTRAAACPTPDGYVLSTLAPWSYGGTYPDVDHEFQVKGRLATGSELDEDVARRMMELQFRMMREDPEGLWRNPCAVQIDGQREYHVRRGSRDGRENALMFLLTGNVEILEEAWLYTASIKDRAWLEAHITDLEGAASGIETYIDPYGRLWSDVYYEDQVIQDGRVCDAQAFAANGLQRLAELEEFLGRTDQAARYRSRAGQLARALIEPLPRGFWDPERQRFANWVDRGSKVHDHVHLLSNELPALFGFTGPEQARSVLALVDAHLEEFQRFPSFVARDLADYTPSEIGSGGPYDLCAAGRYWCWDAAFWAWRGDGERLRSQLLQVARESARDGYHMGERYDMDHVYYIDGQTWHGAADYYEYPCVFTWVLLHDYLGIGFDLHADLTLTPRIVGGGRVELHQSRFALAYQAGPDGFELHNLAQRPRSLRVDLSVLYPDTAEFVLEQGGVRSSFGNGGLASLQAGEVCWFLFA
;
A
#
# COMPACT_ATOMS: atom_id res chain seq x y z
N MET A 1 30.53 -28.17 11.50
CA MET A 1 29.47 -27.18 11.34
C MET A 1 28.72 -27.56 10.07
N LYS A 2 27.42 -27.83 10.12
CA LYS A 2 26.66 -28.28 8.95
C LYS A 2 26.19 -27.04 8.17
N LEU A 3 26.32 -27.08 6.85
CA LEU A 3 25.54 -26.20 5.98
C LEU A 3 24.05 -26.35 6.32
N PRO A 4 23.23 -25.30 6.13
CA PRO A 4 21.78 -25.45 6.25
C PRO A 4 21.34 -26.70 5.49
N GLU A 5 20.43 -27.48 6.04
CA GLU A 5 19.97 -28.78 5.46
C GLU A 5 19.42 -28.65 4.04
N ARG A 6 19.29 -27.42 3.54
CA ARG A 6 18.70 -27.08 2.24
C ARG A 6 19.69 -26.54 1.19
N VAL A 7 20.98 -26.58 1.48
CA VAL A 7 22.03 -26.13 0.56
C VAL A 7 22.89 -27.31 0.15
N THR A 8 22.93 -27.59 -1.13
CA THR A 8 23.79 -28.61 -1.70
C THR A 8 24.93 -27.94 -2.44
N LEU A 9 26.14 -28.31 -2.08
CA LEU A 9 27.33 -27.88 -2.79
C LEU A 9 27.58 -28.84 -3.97
N ILE A 10 27.36 -28.35 -5.20
CA ILE A 10 27.52 -29.16 -6.42
C ILE A 10 29.00 -29.21 -6.88
N SER A 11 29.77 -28.19 -6.54
CA SER A 11 31.15 -28.09 -6.98
C SER A 11 32.08 -29.01 -6.18
N ALA A 12 32.62 -30.03 -6.82
CA ALA A 12 33.40 -31.10 -6.17
C ALA A 12 34.74 -30.68 -5.58
N ASN A 13 35.25 -29.49 -5.95
CA ASN A 13 36.61 -29.05 -5.57
C ASN A 13 36.63 -27.80 -4.65
N ALA A 14 35.50 -27.43 -4.04
CA ALA A 14 35.45 -26.29 -3.15
C ALA A 14 35.84 -26.69 -1.71
N GLN A 15 36.64 -25.87 -1.06
CA GLN A 15 36.90 -25.96 0.37
C GLN A 15 35.93 -25.06 1.12
N LEU A 16 35.42 -25.56 2.23
CA LEU A 16 34.49 -24.84 3.08
C LEU A 16 35.24 -24.30 4.30
N GLU A 17 35.24 -23.00 4.52
CA GLU A 17 35.79 -22.34 5.69
C GLU A 17 34.64 -21.73 6.51
N ALA A 18 34.59 -22.04 7.79
CA ALA A 18 33.60 -21.46 8.69
C ALA A 18 33.99 -20.01 9.03
N MET A 19 32.98 -19.13 9.04
CA MET A 19 33.13 -17.73 9.44
C MET A 19 31.95 -17.29 10.32
N PRO A 20 32.07 -16.16 11.04
CA PRO A 20 30.95 -15.65 11.82
C PRO A 20 29.72 -15.42 10.93
N GLY A 21 28.58 -16.03 11.29
CA GLY A 21 27.32 -15.90 10.59
C GLY A 21 27.22 -16.64 9.26
N GLY A 22 28.18 -17.53 8.93
CA GLY A 22 28.09 -18.27 7.68
C GLY A 22 29.33 -19.07 7.29
N PHE A 23 29.56 -19.18 5.99
CA PHE A 23 30.62 -19.97 5.39
C PHE A 23 31.25 -19.23 4.22
N ARG A 24 32.52 -19.46 4.01
CA ARG A 24 33.23 -19.07 2.81
C ARG A 24 33.59 -20.33 2.01
N LEU A 25 33.29 -20.31 0.74
CA LEU A 25 33.68 -21.32 -0.23
C LEU A 25 34.92 -20.82 -0.96
N LEU A 26 35.98 -21.62 -0.93
CA LEU A 26 37.27 -21.32 -1.55
C LEU A 26 37.55 -22.34 -2.63
N ARG A 27 38.12 -21.90 -3.74
CA ARG A 27 38.62 -22.82 -4.76
C ARG A 27 39.74 -22.24 -5.59
N THR A 28 40.31 -23.11 -6.45
CA THR A 28 41.33 -22.75 -7.41
C THR A 28 40.74 -21.93 -8.57
N ALA A 29 41.38 -20.84 -8.94
CA ALA A 29 40.93 -19.94 -10.00
C ALA A 29 40.62 -20.64 -11.32
N GLY A 30 39.56 -20.21 -11.98
CA GLY A 30 39.20 -20.57 -13.34
C GLY A 30 38.00 -21.51 -13.55
N GLU A 31 37.47 -22.13 -12.51
CA GLU A 31 36.27 -22.98 -12.59
C GLU A 31 35.03 -22.24 -12.04
N THR A 32 33.81 -22.73 -12.28
CA THR A 32 32.57 -22.17 -11.76
C THR A 32 32.20 -22.76 -10.41
N LEU A 33 31.96 -21.95 -9.39
CA LEU A 33 31.34 -22.36 -8.13
C LEU A 33 29.83 -22.42 -8.34
N THR A 34 29.23 -23.55 -7.98
CA THR A 34 27.80 -23.74 -8.07
C THR A 34 27.23 -24.18 -6.72
N LEU A 35 26.23 -23.44 -6.26
CA LEU A 35 25.42 -23.76 -5.09
C LEU A 35 24.00 -24.05 -5.56
N GLU A 36 23.38 -25.07 -5.01
CA GLU A 36 21.97 -25.38 -5.27
C GLU A 36 21.17 -25.40 -3.96
N PHE A 37 20.03 -24.75 -3.96
CA PHE A 37 19.11 -24.67 -2.84
C PHE A 37 17.83 -25.42 -3.18
N GLU A 38 17.50 -26.45 -2.40
CA GLU A 38 16.45 -27.44 -2.69
C GLU A 38 15.01 -26.91 -2.61
N THR A 39 14.79 -25.74 -2.12
CA THR A 39 13.43 -25.16 -2.04
C THR A 39 13.41 -23.84 -2.74
N GLY A 40 12.49 -23.67 -3.70
CA GLY A 40 12.31 -22.43 -4.46
C GLY A 40 12.09 -21.25 -3.53
N PRO A 41 13.14 -20.53 -3.14
CA PRO A 41 13.05 -19.37 -2.27
C PRO A 41 12.59 -18.17 -3.07
N VAL A 42 12.16 -17.15 -2.38
CA VAL A 42 12.08 -15.83 -2.96
C VAL A 42 13.50 -15.30 -3.11
N LEU A 43 13.89 -14.94 -4.32
CA LEU A 43 15.22 -14.42 -4.59
C LEU A 43 15.29 -12.94 -4.22
N VAL A 44 16.29 -12.57 -3.47
CA VAL A 44 16.61 -11.19 -3.12
C VAL A 44 17.92 -10.84 -3.77
N THR A 45 17.98 -9.72 -4.47
CA THR A 45 19.21 -9.23 -5.07
C THR A 45 19.49 -7.79 -4.63
N ARG A 46 20.76 -7.41 -4.66
CA ARG A 46 21.14 -6.05 -4.32
C ARG A 46 20.72 -5.10 -5.43
N HIS A 47 20.03 -4.03 -5.04
CA HIS A 47 19.65 -2.96 -5.94
C HIS A 47 20.84 -2.05 -6.27
N GLU A 48 20.84 -1.42 -7.45
CA GLU A 48 21.89 -0.49 -7.89
C GLU A 48 22.15 0.67 -6.92
N ALA A 49 21.13 1.10 -6.18
CA ALA A 49 21.24 2.12 -5.15
C ALA A 49 21.76 1.62 -3.79
N GLY A 50 22.18 0.36 -3.69
CA GLY A 50 22.67 -0.24 -2.45
C GLY A 50 21.60 -0.92 -1.59
N GLY A 51 20.34 -0.80 -1.93
CA GLY A 51 19.24 -1.51 -1.28
C GLY A 51 19.10 -2.95 -1.76
N TRP A 52 18.18 -3.68 -1.12
CA TRP A 52 17.83 -5.04 -1.47
C TRP A 52 16.42 -5.08 -2.06
N TYR A 53 16.19 -5.89 -3.06
CA TYR A 53 14.85 -6.17 -3.55
C TYR A 53 14.66 -7.65 -3.83
N VAL A 54 13.42 -8.05 -3.83
CA VAL A 54 13.02 -9.44 -4.06
C VAL A 54 12.47 -9.54 -5.47
N LEU A 55 12.92 -10.55 -6.17
CA LEU A 55 12.34 -10.90 -7.45
C LEU A 55 11.43 -12.12 -7.25
N PRO A 56 10.12 -11.98 -7.44
CA PRO A 56 9.28 -13.15 -7.62
C PRO A 56 9.79 -13.88 -8.86
N HIS A 57 9.78 -15.17 -8.81
CA HIS A 57 10.22 -15.99 -9.91
C HIS A 57 9.41 -15.65 -11.17
N PRO A 58 10.02 -15.16 -12.24
CA PRO A 58 9.33 -15.02 -13.51
C PRO A 58 8.89 -16.39 -14.01
N SER A 59 7.85 -16.44 -14.80
CA SER A 59 7.34 -17.67 -15.40
C SER A 59 8.36 -18.31 -16.35
N GLY A 60 9.22 -19.13 -15.82
CA GLY A 60 10.31 -19.78 -16.53
C GLY A 60 11.66 -19.59 -15.83
N PRO A 61 12.72 -20.23 -16.24
CA PRO A 61 14.04 -20.09 -15.64
C PRO A 61 14.51 -18.63 -15.80
N GLY A 62 14.39 -17.85 -14.72
CA GLY A 62 14.91 -16.49 -14.65
C GLY A 62 16.40 -16.53 -14.35
N GLU A 63 17.15 -15.65 -14.97
CA GLU A 63 18.56 -15.43 -14.65
C GLU A 63 18.73 -14.02 -14.09
N ILE A 64 19.45 -13.91 -12.97
CA ILE A 64 19.79 -12.64 -12.35
C ILE A 64 21.29 -12.60 -12.17
N GLU A 65 21.88 -11.51 -12.58
CA GLU A 65 23.30 -11.25 -12.41
C GLU A 65 23.49 -10.07 -11.44
N GLY A 66 24.38 -10.23 -10.48
CA GLY A 66 24.72 -9.21 -9.48
C GLY A 66 26.06 -9.48 -8.84
N ASP A 67 26.54 -8.56 -8.03
CA ASP A 67 27.75 -8.73 -7.21
C ASP A 67 27.45 -9.39 -5.86
N SER A 68 26.19 -9.42 -5.47
CA SER A 68 25.68 -10.16 -4.32
C SER A 68 24.22 -10.54 -4.53
N ILE A 69 23.85 -11.72 -4.06
CA ILE A 69 22.49 -12.25 -4.17
C ILE A 69 22.06 -12.70 -2.79
N ALA A 70 20.88 -12.28 -2.38
CA ALA A 70 20.27 -12.71 -1.13
C ALA A 70 18.88 -13.28 -1.38
N TRP A 71 18.37 -14.09 -0.48
CA TRP A 71 17.02 -14.63 -0.54
C TRP A 71 16.46 -14.90 0.85
N VAL A 72 15.15 -14.90 0.91
CA VAL A 72 14.37 -15.24 2.10
C VAL A 72 13.57 -16.50 1.79
N LEU A 73 13.55 -17.44 2.70
CA LEU A 73 12.69 -18.60 2.58
C LEU A 73 11.25 -18.20 2.88
N PRO A 74 10.27 -18.69 2.11
CA PRO A 74 8.88 -18.41 2.38
C PRO A 74 8.44 -18.90 3.76
N PRO A 75 7.51 -18.18 4.43
CA PRO A 75 6.91 -18.64 5.68
C PRO A 75 6.25 -20.00 5.52
N GLY A 76 6.17 -20.77 6.59
CA GLY A 76 5.59 -22.12 6.59
C GLY A 76 6.58 -23.22 6.18
N VAL A 77 7.78 -22.86 5.82
CA VAL A 77 8.92 -23.77 5.70
C VAL A 77 9.72 -23.66 7.00
N SER A 78 9.16 -24.18 8.10
CA SER A 78 9.70 -24.26 9.47
C SER A 78 10.62 -23.11 9.87
N ASP A 79 10.11 -22.28 10.75
CA ASP A 79 10.76 -21.11 11.34
C ASP A 79 11.03 -19.94 10.32
N PRO A 80 10.75 -18.68 10.64
CA PRO A 80 11.16 -17.58 9.78
C PRO A 80 12.68 -17.68 9.63
N GLY A 81 13.06 -18.39 8.57
CA GLY A 81 14.45 -18.72 8.32
C GLY A 81 15.25 -17.44 8.08
N PRO A 82 16.49 -17.41 8.50
CA PRO A 82 17.35 -16.28 8.27
C PRO A 82 17.39 -15.94 6.78
N ALA A 83 17.42 -14.67 6.45
CA ALA A 83 17.81 -14.24 5.13
C ALA A 83 19.24 -14.73 4.85
N TRP A 84 19.43 -15.36 3.71
CA TRP A 84 20.75 -15.82 3.27
C TRP A 84 21.27 -14.90 2.16
N MET A 85 22.56 -14.65 2.20
CA MET A 85 23.23 -13.85 1.18
C MET A 85 24.46 -14.59 0.69
N VAL A 86 24.60 -14.64 -0.64
CA VAL A 86 25.86 -15.02 -1.31
C VAL A 86 26.51 -13.74 -1.83
N ARG A 87 27.78 -13.56 -1.52
CA ARG A 87 28.60 -12.46 -2.04
C ARG A 87 29.96 -12.96 -2.48
N GLY A 88 30.52 -12.33 -3.49
CA GLY A 88 31.86 -12.56 -4.00
C GLY A 88 32.75 -11.33 -3.89
N PRO A 89 33.94 -11.36 -4.48
CA PRO A 89 34.79 -10.19 -4.63
C PRO A 89 34.07 -9.08 -5.38
N GLN A 90 34.38 -7.83 -5.03
CA GLN A 90 33.80 -6.67 -5.69
C GLN A 90 34.03 -6.73 -7.21
N GLY A 91 32.94 -6.56 -7.97
CA GLY A 91 32.96 -6.63 -9.42
C GLY A 91 33.01 -8.04 -10.01
N CYS A 92 32.83 -9.07 -9.19
CA CYS A 92 32.66 -10.43 -9.67
C CYS A 92 31.17 -10.71 -9.92
N PRO A 93 30.74 -10.99 -11.15
CA PRO A 93 29.35 -11.31 -11.41
C PRO A 93 28.97 -12.65 -10.78
N ILE A 94 27.86 -12.66 -10.07
CA ILE A 94 27.19 -13.83 -9.52
C ILE A 94 25.93 -14.04 -10.31
N LEU A 95 25.77 -15.20 -10.93
CA LEU A 95 24.61 -15.55 -11.72
C LEU A 95 23.69 -16.46 -10.90
N ALA A 96 22.46 -16.06 -10.71
CA ALA A 96 21.44 -16.90 -10.10
C ALA A 96 20.45 -17.38 -11.14
N ARG A 97 20.19 -18.67 -11.17
CA ARG A 97 19.19 -19.30 -12.02
C ARG A 97 18.11 -19.92 -11.16
N MET A 98 16.88 -19.55 -11.46
CA MET A 98 15.71 -20.10 -10.79
C MET A 98 15.06 -21.17 -11.67
N GLY A 99 14.92 -22.38 -11.11
CA GLY A 99 14.20 -23.50 -11.66
C GLY A 99 13.32 -24.11 -10.56
N GLU A 100 13.24 -25.42 -10.47
CA GLU A 100 12.70 -26.08 -9.28
C GLU A 100 13.54 -25.75 -8.05
N ASN A 101 14.82 -25.51 -8.26
CA ASN A 101 15.81 -25.11 -7.27
C ASN A 101 16.48 -23.79 -7.68
N LEU A 102 16.95 -23.02 -6.71
CA LEU A 102 17.82 -21.88 -6.95
C LEU A 102 19.26 -22.39 -7.15
N GLN A 103 19.84 -22.11 -8.32
CA GLN A 103 21.27 -22.35 -8.59
C GLN A 103 22.00 -21.02 -8.62
N ILE A 104 23.10 -20.92 -7.88
CA ILE A 104 23.97 -19.76 -7.87
C ILE A 104 25.32 -20.16 -8.41
N GLU A 105 25.78 -19.46 -9.43
CA GLU A 105 27.07 -19.68 -10.09
C GLU A 105 27.90 -18.41 -10.06
N ALA A 106 29.19 -18.55 -9.79
CA ALA A 106 30.15 -17.46 -9.91
C ALA A 106 31.52 -17.98 -10.35
N ARG A 107 32.15 -17.25 -11.24
CA ARG A 107 33.54 -17.53 -11.65
C ARG A 107 34.49 -16.71 -10.79
N THR A 108 34.76 -17.19 -9.60
CA THR A 108 35.56 -16.50 -8.58
C THR A 108 36.39 -17.47 -7.77
N GLU A 109 37.37 -16.96 -7.07
CA GLU A 109 38.19 -17.75 -6.15
C GLU A 109 37.47 -18.02 -4.82
N TRP A 110 36.47 -17.20 -4.46
CA TRP A 110 35.68 -17.39 -3.25
C TRP A 110 34.26 -16.86 -3.37
N LEU A 111 33.35 -17.51 -2.68
CA LEU A 111 32.01 -17.05 -2.37
C LEU A 111 31.76 -17.15 -0.87
N GLU A 112 31.12 -16.16 -0.29
CA GLU A 112 30.64 -16.20 1.09
C GLU A 112 29.13 -16.45 1.07
N LEU A 113 28.69 -17.42 1.86
CA LEU A 113 27.31 -17.67 2.20
C LEU A 113 27.13 -17.24 3.67
N VAL A 114 26.44 -16.15 3.88
CA VAL A 114 26.26 -15.57 5.22
C VAL A 114 24.79 -15.49 5.57
N THR A 115 24.49 -15.57 6.87
CA THR A 115 23.14 -15.35 7.39
C THR A 115 23.04 -13.98 8.01
N HIS A 116 21.85 -13.41 7.94
CA HIS A 116 21.51 -12.17 8.64
C HIS A 116 20.83 -12.44 10.00
N GLU A 117 20.93 -13.67 10.54
CA GLU A 117 20.32 -14.10 11.80
C GLU A 117 20.55 -13.16 13.00
N ASN A 118 21.68 -12.49 13.02
CA ASN A 118 22.08 -11.62 14.13
C ASN A 118 21.98 -10.13 13.79
N ARG A 119 21.43 -9.76 12.62
CA ARG A 119 21.19 -8.35 12.32
C ARG A 119 19.76 -7.99 12.68
N PRO A 120 19.54 -6.89 13.41
CA PRO A 120 18.23 -6.31 13.55
C PRO A 120 17.58 -6.12 12.17
N ARG A 121 16.31 -6.40 12.04
CA ARG A 121 15.57 -6.20 10.77
C ARG A 121 15.70 -4.76 10.27
N ALA A 122 15.72 -3.81 11.18
CA ALA A 122 15.98 -2.41 10.89
C ALA A 122 17.32 -2.17 10.18
N ASP A 123 18.37 -2.94 10.49
CA ASP A 123 19.67 -2.80 9.82
C ASP A 123 19.62 -3.26 8.37
N ILE A 124 18.87 -4.34 8.08
CA ILE A 124 18.69 -4.82 6.71
C ILE A 124 17.87 -3.80 5.90
N PHE A 125 16.85 -3.22 6.52
CA PHE A 125 16.01 -2.20 5.90
C PHE A 125 16.67 -0.82 5.96
N GLY A 126 17.53 -0.54 6.95
CA GLY A 126 18.28 0.71 7.15
C GLY A 126 19.25 1.04 6.02
N GLU A 127 19.60 0.07 5.17
CA GLU A 127 20.25 0.37 3.89
C GLU A 127 19.38 1.21 2.96
N ARG A 128 18.06 1.21 3.18
CA ARG A 128 17.07 1.98 2.40
C ARG A 128 16.58 3.23 3.12
N TYR A 129 16.48 3.18 4.46
CA TYR A 129 15.87 4.24 5.28
C TYR A 129 16.74 4.55 6.49
N SER A 130 16.82 5.82 6.86
CA SER A 130 17.38 6.28 8.12
C SER A 130 16.48 7.36 8.71
N PHE A 131 15.95 7.12 9.90
CA PHE A 131 15.01 8.01 10.58
C PHE A 131 15.57 8.51 11.90
N SER A 132 16.34 9.60 11.86
CA SER A 132 16.80 10.31 13.05
C SER A 132 15.75 11.32 13.51
N ILE A 133 14.58 10.82 13.86
CA ILE A 133 13.40 11.53 14.35
C ILE A 133 12.90 10.88 15.65
N PRO A 134 12.04 11.53 16.45
CA PRO A 134 11.44 10.88 17.62
C PRO A 134 10.75 9.56 17.26
N ASP A 135 11.04 8.50 18.03
CA ASP A 135 10.60 7.11 17.82
C ASP A 135 11.04 6.48 16.48
N GLY A 136 11.97 7.09 15.75
CA GLY A 136 12.40 6.65 14.43
C GLY A 136 12.86 5.19 14.38
N ASP A 137 13.58 4.72 15.41
CA ASP A 137 14.02 3.33 15.50
C ASP A 137 12.86 2.34 15.59
N THR A 138 11.84 2.64 16.41
CA THR A 138 10.63 1.81 16.54
C THR A 138 9.86 1.74 15.22
N LEU A 139 9.72 2.88 14.54
CA LEU A 139 9.04 2.96 13.26
C LEU A 139 9.81 2.22 12.15
N ALA A 140 11.12 2.36 12.11
CA ALA A 140 11.99 1.66 11.16
C ALA A 140 11.97 0.14 11.37
N GLU A 141 12.02 -0.31 12.63
CA GLU A 141 11.95 -1.74 12.97
C GLU A 141 10.63 -2.36 12.54
N ALA A 142 9.49 -1.70 12.85
CA ALA A 142 8.18 -2.19 12.44
C ALA A 142 8.03 -2.23 10.90
N CYS A 143 8.47 -1.17 10.21
CA CYS A 143 8.44 -1.10 8.76
C CYS A 143 9.29 -2.23 8.12
N ALA A 144 10.49 -2.47 8.65
CA ALA A 144 11.36 -3.54 8.20
C ALA A 144 10.75 -4.92 8.44
N ALA A 145 10.19 -5.14 9.63
CA ALA A 145 9.54 -6.40 9.98
C ALA A 145 8.33 -6.68 9.07
N PHE A 146 7.45 -5.72 8.88
CA PHE A 146 6.29 -5.86 7.98
C PHE A 146 6.70 -6.17 6.55
N TYR A 147 7.76 -5.54 6.08
CA TYR A 147 8.28 -5.83 4.75
C TYR A 147 8.78 -7.28 4.64
N TRP A 148 9.67 -7.69 5.54
CA TRP A 148 10.31 -9.00 5.49
C TRP A 148 9.38 -10.16 5.86
N ASP A 149 8.44 -9.95 6.77
CA ASP A 149 7.59 -11.01 7.29
C ASP A 149 6.24 -11.11 6.55
N THR A 150 5.79 -10.05 5.90
CA THR A 150 4.48 -10.04 5.25
C THR A 150 4.54 -9.59 3.79
N LEU A 151 4.97 -8.36 3.49
CA LEU A 151 4.85 -7.82 2.13
C LEU A 151 5.59 -8.67 1.11
N LEU A 152 6.80 -9.06 1.46
CA LEU A 152 7.64 -9.86 0.62
C LEU A 152 7.15 -11.31 0.48
N PRO A 153 6.85 -12.03 1.57
CA PRO A 153 6.37 -13.40 1.48
C PRO A 153 4.98 -13.55 0.83
N CYS A 154 4.17 -12.49 0.81
CA CYS A 154 2.90 -12.50 0.08
C CYS A 154 3.06 -12.59 -1.45
N VAL A 155 4.24 -12.31 -1.99
CA VAL A 155 4.52 -12.49 -3.42
C VAL A 155 4.86 -13.95 -3.67
N VAL A 156 4.00 -14.66 -4.37
CA VAL A 156 4.18 -16.07 -4.70
C VAL A 156 4.43 -16.27 -6.18
N GLU A 157 5.22 -17.29 -6.47
CA GLU A 157 5.48 -17.69 -7.83
C GLU A 157 4.28 -18.41 -8.46
N ARG A 158 4.19 -18.34 -9.78
CA ARG A 158 3.21 -19.08 -10.58
C ARG A 158 3.17 -20.58 -10.25
N THR A 159 4.33 -21.19 -10.00
CA THR A 159 4.41 -22.62 -9.70
C THR A 159 3.67 -23.01 -8.43
N ARG A 160 3.56 -22.11 -7.45
CA ARG A 160 2.79 -22.32 -6.22
C ARG A 160 1.31 -21.99 -6.39
N ALA A 161 1.01 -21.08 -7.31
CA ALA A 161 -0.33 -20.75 -7.74
C ALA A 161 -0.63 -21.41 -9.09
N ALA A 162 -0.32 -22.71 -9.23
CA ALA A 162 -0.35 -23.43 -10.51
C ALA A 162 -1.70 -23.35 -11.24
N ALA A 163 -2.76 -23.18 -10.49
CA ALA A 163 -4.10 -22.98 -11.01
C ALA A 163 -4.43 -21.50 -11.32
N CYS A 164 -3.58 -20.55 -10.89
CA CYS A 164 -3.79 -19.15 -11.22
C CYS A 164 -3.48 -18.90 -12.71
N PRO A 165 -4.40 -18.25 -13.45
CA PRO A 165 -4.24 -18.01 -14.87
C PRO A 165 -3.15 -16.97 -15.21
N THR A 166 -2.54 -16.30 -14.23
CA THR A 166 -1.48 -15.33 -14.48
C THR A 166 -0.15 -16.02 -14.71
N PRO A 167 0.58 -15.68 -15.79
CA PRO A 167 1.90 -16.24 -16.04
C PRO A 167 3.00 -15.70 -15.11
N ASP A 168 2.81 -14.55 -14.44
CA ASP A 168 3.90 -13.68 -13.99
C ASP A 168 3.98 -13.46 -12.48
N GLY A 169 3.43 -14.38 -11.69
CA GLY A 169 3.40 -14.25 -10.25
C GLY A 169 2.04 -13.77 -9.72
N TYR A 170 1.87 -13.85 -8.42
CA TYR A 170 0.58 -13.68 -7.76
C TYR A 170 0.80 -13.18 -6.35
N VAL A 171 -0.05 -12.28 -5.87
CA VAL A 171 0.01 -11.80 -4.50
C VAL A 171 -1.10 -12.43 -3.69
N LEU A 172 -0.77 -12.97 -2.52
CA LEU A 172 -1.73 -13.50 -1.57
C LEU A 172 -2.15 -12.42 -0.57
N SER A 173 -3.39 -12.50 -0.13
CA SER A 173 -3.92 -11.64 0.93
C SER A 173 -3.44 -12.05 2.31
N THR A 174 -3.12 -13.33 2.49
CA THR A 174 -2.72 -13.90 3.78
C THR A 174 -1.63 -14.94 3.61
N LEU A 175 -0.76 -15.03 4.60
CA LEU A 175 0.23 -16.10 4.71
C LEU A 175 -0.32 -17.32 5.45
N ALA A 176 -1.48 -17.19 6.08
CA ALA A 176 -2.16 -18.28 6.79
C ALA A 176 -3.03 -19.11 5.83
N PRO A 177 -2.54 -20.26 5.32
CA PRO A 177 -3.20 -21.01 4.25
C PRO A 177 -4.54 -21.61 4.65
N TRP A 178 -4.81 -21.73 5.95
CA TRP A 178 -6.10 -22.21 6.47
C TRP A 178 -7.19 -21.14 6.51
N SER A 179 -6.83 -19.88 6.26
CA SER A 179 -7.72 -18.74 6.38
C SER A 179 -8.53 -18.54 5.09
N TYR A 180 -7.93 -18.03 4.05
CA TYR A 180 -8.56 -17.78 2.76
C TYR A 180 -8.05 -18.67 1.62
N GLY A 181 -7.18 -19.61 1.89
CA GLY A 181 -6.62 -20.46 0.87
C GLY A 181 -5.74 -19.72 -0.16
N GLY A 182 -5.34 -18.50 0.14
CA GLY A 182 -4.46 -17.72 -0.72
C GLY A 182 -5.18 -16.99 -1.86
N THR A 183 -6.31 -16.38 -1.58
CA THR A 183 -7.02 -15.51 -2.53
C THR A 183 -6.19 -14.30 -2.90
N TYR A 184 -6.21 -13.90 -4.16
CA TYR A 184 -5.90 -12.54 -4.57
C TYR A 184 -7.13 -11.68 -4.24
N PRO A 185 -7.03 -10.75 -3.30
CA PRO A 185 -8.15 -9.92 -2.94
C PRO A 185 -8.18 -8.72 -3.84
N ASP A 186 -9.27 -8.50 -4.46
CA ASP A 186 -9.46 -7.33 -5.28
C ASP A 186 -9.86 -6.11 -4.45
N VAL A 187 -10.83 -6.32 -3.54
CA VAL A 187 -11.34 -5.25 -2.67
C VAL A 187 -10.31 -4.58 -1.76
N ASP A 188 -9.18 -5.22 -1.51
CA ASP A 188 -8.14 -4.68 -0.63
C ASP A 188 -6.84 -4.41 -1.39
N HIS A 189 -6.87 -4.56 -2.71
CA HIS A 189 -5.65 -4.45 -3.54
C HIS A 189 -5.07 -3.05 -3.55
N GLU A 190 -5.90 -2.04 -3.44
CA GLU A 190 -5.46 -0.65 -3.32
C GLU A 190 -4.42 -0.45 -2.20
N PHE A 191 -4.63 -1.11 -1.05
CA PHE A 191 -3.70 -1.01 0.10
C PHE A 191 -2.39 -1.71 -0.18
N GLN A 192 -2.43 -2.81 -0.94
CA GLN A 192 -1.24 -3.45 -1.47
C GLN A 192 -0.45 -2.51 -2.38
N VAL A 193 -1.11 -1.89 -3.34
CA VAL A 193 -0.48 -0.94 -4.28
C VAL A 193 0.11 0.25 -3.53
N LYS A 194 -0.64 0.84 -2.59
CA LYS A 194 -0.17 1.95 -1.75
C LYS A 194 1.10 1.58 -0.98
N GLY A 195 1.07 0.48 -0.23
CA GLY A 195 2.22 0.04 0.56
C GLY A 195 3.44 -0.27 -0.31
N ARG A 196 3.25 -0.96 -1.42
CA ARG A 196 4.34 -1.32 -2.34
C ARG A 196 4.95 -0.11 -3.04
N LEU A 197 4.15 0.79 -3.55
CA LEU A 197 4.66 2.02 -4.18
C LEU A 197 5.40 2.91 -3.16
N ALA A 198 4.95 2.93 -1.90
CA ALA A 198 5.64 3.65 -0.83
C ALA A 198 7.03 3.09 -0.53
N THR A 199 7.32 1.81 -0.78
CA THR A 199 8.67 1.26 -0.59
C THR A 199 9.68 1.83 -1.58
N GLY A 200 9.25 2.30 -2.76
CA GLY A 200 10.12 2.82 -3.82
C GLY A 200 11.07 1.77 -4.42
N SER A 201 10.72 0.50 -4.31
CA SER A 201 11.49 -0.65 -4.80
C SER A 201 10.98 -1.05 -6.19
N GLU A 202 11.89 -1.30 -7.12
CA GLU A 202 11.54 -1.74 -8.49
C GLU A 202 10.74 -3.04 -8.50
N LEU A 203 11.01 -3.93 -7.55
CA LEU A 203 10.21 -5.14 -7.39
C LEU A 203 8.76 -4.82 -7.04
N ASP A 204 8.56 -3.99 -6.03
CA ASP A 204 7.21 -3.68 -5.55
C ASP A 204 6.41 -2.91 -6.60
N GLU A 205 7.08 -2.04 -7.36
CA GLU A 205 6.52 -1.35 -8.52
C GLU A 205 6.08 -2.35 -9.61
N ASP A 206 6.92 -3.34 -9.92
CA ASP A 206 6.60 -4.38 -10.91
C ASP A 206 5.47 -5.29 -10.42
N VAL A 207 5.44 -5.64 -9.14
CA VAL A 207 4.32 -6.39 -8.53
C VAL A 207 3.02 -5.61 -8.63
N ALA A 208 3.01 -4.34 -8.25
CA ALA A 208 1.82 -3.48 -8.34
C ALA A 208 1.31 -3.39 -9.81
N ARG A 209 2.21 -3.18 -10.76
CA ARG A 209 1.89 -3.15 -12.20
C ARG A 209 1.24 -4.45 -12.67
N ARG A 210 1.84 -5.60 -12.38
CA ARG A 210 1.34 -6.91 -12.82
C ARG A 210 -0.02 -7.24 -12.21
N MET A 211 -0.25 -6.84 -10.97
CA MET A 211 -1.53 -7.05 -10.31
C MET A 211 -2.64 -6.20 -10.93
N MET A 212 -2.37 -4.93 -11.24
CA MET A 212 -3.33 -4.11 -12.01
C MET A 212 -3.61 -4.68 -13.41
N GLU A 213 -2.58 -5.16 -14.11
CA GLU A 213 -2.75 -5.82 -15.41
C GLU A 213 -3.60 -7.11 -15.32
N LEU A 214 -3.52 -7.82 -14.19
CA LEU A 214 -4.43 -8.94 -13.89
C LEU A 214 -5.88 -8.45 -13.78
N GLN A 215 -6.14 -7.40 -13.02
CA GLN A 215 -7.47 -6.82 -12.87
C GLN A 215 -8.02 -6.36 -14.23
N PHE A 216 -7.23 -5.64 -15.04
CA PHE A 216 -7.63 -5.24 -16.39
C PHE A 216 -8.04 -6.44 -17.26
N ARG A 217 -7.28 -7.54 -17.19
CA ARG A 217 -7.65 -8.76 -17.89
C ARG A 217 -8.95 -9.34 -17.37
N MET A 218 -9.16 -9.40 -16.03
CA MET A 218 -10.40 -9.91 -15.44
C MET A 218 -11.62 -9.10 -15.88
N MET A 219 -11.51 -7.78 -15.96
CA MET A 219 -12.56 -6.90 -16.42
C MET A 219 -12.87 -7.08 -17.93
N ARG A 220 -11.84 -7.22 -18.77
CA ARG A 220 -12.02 -7.52 -20.20
C ARG A 220 -12.72 -8.85 -20.45
N GLU A 221 -12.43 -9.83 -19.60
CA GLU A 221 -12.98 -11.18 -19.67
C GLU A 221 -14.25 -11.37 -18.82
N ASP A 222 -14.86 -10.28 -18.32
CA ASP A 222 -16.11 -10.36 -17.57
C ASP A 222 -17.17 -11.12 -18.40
N PRO A 223 -17.72 -12.23 -17.89
CA PRO A 223 -18.66 -13.06 -18.64
C PRO A 223 -19.96 -12.36 -19.01
N GLU A 224 -20.32 -11.26 -18.33
CA GLU A 224 -21.49 -10.44 -18.66
C GLU A 224 -21.14 -9.24 -19.55
N GLY A 225 -19.86 -8.98 -19.81
CA GLY A 225 -19.40 -7.87 -20.64
C GLY A 225 -19.63 -6.48 -20.02
N LEU A 226 -19.73 -6.39 -18.70
CA LEU A 226 -20.02 -5.17 -17.94
C LEU A 226 -18.77 -4.50 -17.37
N TRP A 227 -17.59 -5.01 -17.68
CA TRP A 227 -16.31 -4.53 -17.15
C TRP A 227 -16.22 -4.61 -15.62
N ARG A 228 -16.83 -5.64 -15.03
CA ARG A 228 -16.79 -5.84 -13.59
C ARG A 228 -15.41 -6.39 -13.17
N ASN A 229 -14.84 -5.76 -12.18
CA ASN A 229 -13.69 -6.31 -11.48
C ASN A 229 -14.19 -7.33 -10.45
N PRO A 230 -13.64 -8.55 -10.37
CA PRO A 230 -14.10 -9.53 -9.37
C PRO A 230 -13.67 -9.08 -7.97
N CYS A 231 -14.47 -9.33 -6.96
CA CYS A 231 -14.11 -9.03 -5.57
C CYS A 231 -13.00 -9.96 -5.03
N ALA A 232 -12.73 -11.06 -5.68
CA ALA A 232 -11.61 -11.94 -5.41
C ALA A 232 -11.30 -12.87 -6.59
N VAL A 233 -10.02 -13.23 -6.73
CA VAL A 233 -9.56 -14.30 -7.62
C VAL A 233 -8.93 -15.38 -6.76
N GLN A 234 -9.51 -16.58 -6.80
CA GLN A 234 -8.98 -17.72 -6.04
C GLN A 234 -7.67 -18.21 -6.66
N ILE A 235 -6.87 -18.90 -5.87
CA ILE A 235 -5.59 -19.48 -6.31
C ILE A 235 -5.75 -20.46 -7.50
N ASP A 236 -6.94 -21.06 -7.65
CA ASP A 236 -7.30 -21.91 -8.78
C ASP A 236 -7.79 -21.11 -10.00
N GLY A 237 -7.82 -19.77 -9.92
CA GLY A 237 -8.27 -18.86 -10.97
C GLY A 237 -9.79 -18.65 -11.01
N GLN A 238 -10.54 -19.21 -10.06
CA GLN A 238 -11.97 -18.93 -9.94
C GLN A 238 -12.17 -17.46 -9.54
N ARG A 239 -13.07 -16.79 -10.25
CA ARG A 239 -13.39 -15.37 -10.05
C ARG A 239 -14.69 -15.22 -9.28
N GLU A 240 -14.67 -14.34 -8.29
CA GLU A 240 -15.83 -14.03 -7.47
C GLU A 240 -16.29 -12.60 -7.73
N TYR A 241 -17.41 -12.47 -8.44
CA TYR A 241 -17.98 -11.15 -8.78
C TYR A 241 -18.96 -10.62 -7.72
N HIS A 242 -19.25 -11.39 -6.69
CA HIS A 242 -20.26 -11.04 -5.69
C HIS A 242 -19.74 -11.31 -4.29
N VAL A 243 -20.16 -10.47 -3.37
CA VAL A 243 -19.80 -10.61 -1.95
C VAL A 243 -20.43 -11.88 -1.36
N ARG A 244 -19.65 -12.65 -0.63
CA ARG A 244 -20.08 -13.85 0.08
C ARG A 244 -20.69 -13.50 1.43
N ARG A 245 -21.93 -13.07 1.43
CA ARG A 245 -22.63 -12.65 2.64
C ARG A 245 -23.80 -13.57 2.94
N GLY A 246 -23.93 -14.03 4.15
CA GLY A 246 -25.14 -14.65 4.63
C GLY A 246 -26.18 -13.60 5.01
N SER A 247 -27.12 -13.30 4.15
CA SER A 247 -28.19 -12.38 4.51
C SER A 247 -29.21 -13.02 5.43
N ARG A 248 -29.55 -12.37 6.57
CA ARG A 248 -30.55 -12.84 7.52
C ARG A 248 -31.99 -12.76 7.00
N ASP A 249 -32.24 -11.91 6.02
CA ASP A 249 -33.57 -11.74 5.42
C ASP A 249 -33.78 -12.57 4.14
N GLY A 250 -32.86 -13.46 3.83
CA GLY A 250 -32.93 -14.35 2.68
C GLY A 250 -32.50 -13.70 1.36
N ARG A 251 -32.00 -12.46 1.36
CA ARG A 251 -31.36 -11.87 0.19
C ARG A 251 -30.04 -12.57 -0.06
N GLU A 252 -29.84 -13.05 -1.25
CA GLU A 252 -28.60 -13.72 -1.63
C GLU A 252 -27.55 -12.70 -2.04
N ASN A 253 -26.38 -12.78 -1.48
CA ASN A 253 -25.25 -11.92 -1.81
C ASN A 253 -24.81 -12.05 -3.26
N ALA A 254 -25.08 -13.19 -3.87
CA ALA A 254 -24.84 -13.43 -5.29
C ALA A 254 -25.49 -12.41 -6.24
N LEU A 255 -26.43 -11.61 -5.75
CA LEU A 255 -27.06 -10.53 -6.49
C LEU A 255 -26.42 -9.15 -6.24
N MET A 256 -25.46 -9.06 -5.33
CA MET A 256 -24.80 -7.82 -4.93
C MET A 256 -23.40 -7.77 -5.52
N PHE A 257 -23.22 -6.96 -6.55
CA PHE A 257 -21.89 -6.69 -7.09
C PHE A 257 -21.16 -5.67 -6.21
N LEU A 258 -19.95 -6.01 -5.83
CA LEU A 258 -19.08 -5.11 -5.10
C LEU A 258 -18.37 -4.17 -6.08
N LEU A 259 -18.73 -2.91 -6.06
CA LEU A 259 -18.20 -1.90 -6.98
C LEU A 259 -16.76 -1.48 -6.63
N THR A 260 -16.27 -1.87 -5.48
CA THR A 260 -14.99 -1.45 -4.90
C THR A 260 -13.84 -1.58 -5.89
N GLY A 261 -13.60 -2.77 -6.44
CA GLY A 261 -12.47 -3.00 -7.33
C GLY A 261 -12.52 -2.16 -8.62
N ASN A 262 -13.71 -1.81 -9.12
CA ASN A 262 -13.82 -0.88 -10.25
C ASN A 262 -13.45 0.55 -9.89
N VAL A 263 -13.64 0.95 -8.64
CA VAL A 263 -13.28 2.29 -8.16
C VAL A 263 -11.80 2.35 -7.81
N GLU A 264 -11.30 1.37 -7.10
CA GLU A 264 -9.92 1.30 -6.61
C GLU A 264 -8.90 1.29 -7.75
N ILE A 265 -9.14 0.52 -8.82
CA ILE A 265 -8.23 0.45 -9.96
C ILE A 265 -7.97 1.81 -10.63
N LEU A 266 -8.91 2.76 -10.51
CA LEU A 266 -8.72 4.13 -11.01
C LEU A 266 -7.71 4.90 -10.15
N GLU A 267 -7.77 4.75 -8.83
CA GLU A 267 -6.79 5.35 -7.92
C GLU A 267 -5.44 4.65 -8.00
N GLU A 268 -5.41 3.32 -8.04
CA GLU A 268 -4.19 2.53 -8.21
C GLU A 268 -3.41 2.93 -9.46
N ALA A 269 -4.09 3.05 -10.60
CA ALA A 269 -3.47 3.48 -11.85
C ALA A 269 -2.96 4.93 -11.78
N TRP A 270 -3.68 5.80 -11.08
CA TRP A 270 -3.21 7.16 -10.83
C TRP A 270 -1.94 7.15 -9.97
N LEU A 271 -1.94 6.42 -8.85
CA LEU A 271 -0.78 6.29 -7.95
C LEU A 271 0.43 5.72 -8.68
N TYR A 272 0.24 4.64 -9.43
CA TYR A 272 1.30 4.03 -10.24
C TYR A 272 1.86 5.01 -11.26
N THR A 273 0.99 5.65 -12.05
CA THR A 273 1.42 6.63 -13.05
C THR A 273 2.12 7.82 -12.41
N ALA A 274 1.58 8.34 -11.30
CA ALA A 274 2.17 9.47 -10.58
C ALA A 274 3.50 9.12 -9.90
N SER A 275 3.72 7.86 -9.53
CA SER A 275 5.00 7.38 -8.97
C SER A 275 6.03 7.10 -10.07
N ILE A 276 5.67 6.32 -11.09
CA ILE A 276 6.63 5.75 -12.06
C ILE A 276 6.82 6.66 -13.27
N LYS A 277 5.82 7.45 -13.65
CA LYS A 277 5.77 8.28 -14.89
C LYS A 277 5.75 7.44 -16.17
N ASP A 278 5.27 6.21 -16.10
CA ASP A 278 5.16 5.33 -17.28
C ASP A 278 3.97 5.70 -18.15
N ARG A 279 4.17 6.73 -18.97
CA ARG A 279 3.17 7.20 -19.93
C ARG A 279 2.77 6.11 -20.94
N ALA A 280 3.72 5.28 -21.37
CA ALA A 280 3.44 4.25 -22.37
C ALA A 280 2.54 3.14 -21.80
N TRP A 281 2.77 2.75 -20.54
CA TRP A 281 1.88 1.84 -19.84
C TRP A 281 0.47 2.41 -19.70
N LEU A 282 0.35 3.67 -19.31
CA LEU A 282 -0.96 4.32 -19.20
C LEU A 282 -1.67 4.39 -20.56
N GLU A 283 -0.97 4.76 -21.64
CA GLU A 283 -1.53 4.78 -23.00
C GLU A 283 -2.03 3.39 -23.43
N ALA A 284 -1.35 2.32 -23.02
CA ALA A 284 -1.76 0.95 -23.31
C ALA A 284 -3.02 0.50 -22.54
N HIS A 285 -3.25 1.07 -21.34
CA HIS A 285 -4.30 0.62 -20.43
C HIS A 285 -5.43 1.63 -20.19
N ILE A 286 -5.37 2.81 -20.78
CA ILE A 286 -6.40 3.84 -20.56
C ILE A 286 -7.81 3.34 -20.94
N THR A 287 -7.95 2.49 -21.95
CA THR A 287 -9.24 1.90 -22.34
C THR A 287 -9.77 0.93 -21.29
N ASP A 288 -8.90 0.26 -20.54
CA ASP A 288 -9.30 -0.61 -19.42
C ASP A 288 -9.86 0.23 -18.27
N LEU A 289 -9.22 1.36 -18.00
CA LEU A 289 -9.72 2.32 -16.99
C LEU A 289 -11.04 2.99 -17.40
N GLU A 290 -11.19 3.33 -18.68
CA GLU A 290 -12.50 3.77 -19.23
C GLU A 290 -13.56 2.67 -19.10
N GLY A 291 -13.17 1.39 -19.25
CA GLY A 291 -14.02 0.22 -19.01
C GLY A 291 -14.47 0.13 -17.55
N ALA A 292 -13.54 0.26 -16.60
CA ALA A 292 -13.85 0.30 -15.16
C ALA A 292 -14.85 1.43 -14.84
N ALA A 293 -14.58 2.64 -15.36
CA ALA A 293 -15.48 3.79 -15.20
C ALA A 293 -16.87 3.55 -15.81
N SER A 294 -16.95 2.87 -16.96
CA SER A 294 -18.23 2.47 -17.57
C SER A 294 -19.01 1.54 -16.67
N GLY A 295 -18.34 0.59 -16.00
CA GLY A 295 -18.95 -0.26 -14.97
C GLY A 295 -19.56 0.57 -13.85
N ILE A 296 -18.80 1.52 -13.30
CA ILE A 296 -19.29 2.45 -12.26
C ILE A 296 -20.49 3.25 -12.74
N GLU A 297 -20.45 3.80 -13.96
CA GLU A 297 -21.49 4.64 -14.52
C GLU A 297 -22.85 3.93 -14.64
N THR A 298 -22.88 2.59 -14.74
CA THR A 298 -24.13 1.82 -14.79
C THR A 298 -24.94 1.90 -13.50
N TYR A 299 -24.29 2.20 -12.38
CA TYR A 299 -24.94 2.35 -11.07
C TYR A 299 -25.29 3.80 -10.72
N ILE A 300 -25.01 4.76 -11.60
CA ILE A 300 -25.28 6.18 -11.35
C ILE A 300 -26.59 6.59 -12.01
N ASP A 301 -27.53 7.06 -11.20
CA ASP A 301 -28.81 7.57 -11.70
C ASP A 301 -28.67 8.97 -12.36
N PRO A 302 -29.72 9.46 -13.05
CA PRO A 302 -29.68 10.78 -13.70
C PRO A 302 -29.47 11.98 -12.76
N TYR A 303 -29.63 11.77 -11.44
CA TYR A 303 -29.41 12.79 -10.42
C TYR A 303 -27.99 12.77 -9.86
N GLY A 304 -27.15 11.86 -10.32
CA GLY A 304 -25.77 11.70 -9.84
C GLY A 304 -25.66 10.91 -8.52
N ARG A 305 -26.65 10.06 -8.23
CA ARG A 305 -26.62 9.22 -7.04
C ARG A 305 -26.16 7.83 -7.41
N LEU A 306 -25.20 7.31 -6.65
CA LEU A 306 -24.65 5.97 -6.83
C LEU A 306 -25.51 4.94 -6.08
N TRP A 307 -25.97 3.94 -6.78
CA TRP A 307 -26.75 2.82 -6.25
C TRP A 307 -25.86 1.58 -6.08
N SER A 308 -24.83 1.71 -5.28
CA SER A 308 -23.95 0.61 -4.89
C SER A 308 -24.35 0.12 -3.51
N ASP A 309 -24.47 -1.18 -3.36
CA ASP A 309 -24.96 -1.79 -2.13
C ASP A 309 -23.88 -1.92 -1.04
N VAL A 310 -22.59 -1.87 -1.40
CA VAL A 310 -21.47 -2.11 -0.47
C VAL A 310 -20.20 -1.47 -1.00
N TYR A 311 -19.33 -1.11 -0.08
CA TYR A 311 -17.95 -0.77 -0.38
C TYR A 311 -16.99 -1.69 0.41
N TYR A 312 -16.60 -1.34 1.63
CA TYR A 312 -15.63 -2.13 2.41
C TYR A 312 -16.28 -3.06 3.45
N GLU A 313 -17.48 -2.76 3.89
CA GLU A 313 -18.16 -3.54 4.94
C GLU A 313 -18.99 -4.67 4.33
N ASP A 314 -18.32 -5.71 3.88
CA ASP A 314 -18.96 -6.83 3.19
C ASP A 314 -19.89 -7.67 4.08
N GLN A 315 -19.85 -7.52 5.41
CA GLN A 315 -20.76 -8.15 6.36
C GLN A 315 -21.91 -7.24 6.81
N VAL A 316 -21.89 -5.96 6.47
CA VAL A 316 -23.00 -5.02 6.75
C VAL A 316 -23.97 -5.01 5.56
N ILE A 317 -25.26 -5.08 5.84
CA ILE A 317 -26.29 -5.13 4.79
C ILE A 317 -26.67 -3.68 4.43
N GLN A 318 -25.90 -3.08 3.57
CA GLN A 318 -26.06 -1.71 3.06
C GLN A 318 -26.78 -1.76 1.70
N ASP A 319 -28.10 -1.93 1.73
CA ASP A 319 -28.92 -2.07 0.52
C ASP A 319 -29.39 -0.71 0.00
N GLY A 320 -28.73 -0.19 -1.02
CA GLY A 320 -29.18 1.05 -1.66
C GLY A 320 -28.06 1.99 -2.07
N ARG A 321 -27.91 3.11 -1.38
CA ARG A 321 -26.87 4.12 -1.61
C ARG A 321 -26.03 4.27 -0.37
N VAL A 322 -24.73 4.16 -0.51
CA VAL A 322 -23.74 4.21 0.58
C VAL A 322 -22.91 5.48 0.42
N CYS A 323 -22.70 6.20 1.53
CA CYS A 323 -22.07 7.52 1.52
C CYS A 323 -20.61 7.46 1.07
N ASP A 324 -19.82 6.63 1.71
CA ASP A 324 -18.40 6.42 1.40
C ASP A 324 -18.20 5.83 -0.01
N ALA A 325 -19.01 4.86 -0.44
CA ALA A 325 -18.99 4.34 -1.80
C ALA A 325 -19.17 5.44 -2.85
N GLN A 326 -20.09 6.37 -2.61
CA GLN A 326 -20.28 7.52 -3.51
C GLN A 326 -19.12 8.50 -3.47
N ALA A 327 -18.51 8.72 -2.31
CA ALA A 327 -17.33 9.57 -2.17
C ALA A 327 -16.12 8.98 -2.92
N PHE A 328 -15.87 7.69 -2.75
CA PHE A 328 -14.81 6.97 -3.46
C PHE A 328 -15.03 6.97 -4.97
N ALA A 329 -16.24 6.69 -5.45
CA ALA A 329 -16.53 6.72 -6.88
C ALA A 329 -16.32 8.12 -7.49
N ALA A 330 -16.68 9.18 -6.77
CA ALA A 330 -16.42 10.54 -7.20
C ALA A 330 -14.90 10.83 -7.28
N ASN A 331 -14.13 10.39 -6.27
CA ASN A 331 -12.67 10.51 -6.27
C ASN A 331 -12.03 9.70 -7.40
N GLY A 332 -12.39 8.42 -7.58
CA GLY A 332 -11.86 7.56 -8.65
C GLY A 332 -12.09 8.15 -10.05
N LEU A 333 -13.28 8.67 -10.34
CA LEU A 333 -13.55 9.34 -11.61
C LEU A 333 -12.77 10.66 -11.77
N GLN A 334 -12.48 11.37 -10.67
CA GLN A 334 -11.58 12.53 -10.70
C GLN A 334 -10.15 12.11 -11.04
N ARG A 335 -9.64 11.01 -10.45
CA ARG A 335 -8.34 10.42 -10.78
C ARG A 335 -8.24 10.03 -12.24
N LEU A 336 -9.27 9.39 -12.78
CA LEU A 336 -9.32 9.09 -14.21
C LEU A 336 -9.28 10.36 -15.07
N ALA A 337 -10.01 11.41 -14.68
CA ALA A 337 -9.97 12.69 -15.41
C ALA A 337 -8.56 13.30 -15.43
N GLU A 338 -7.80 13.18 -14.33
CA GLU A 338 -6.40 13.63 -14.25
C GLU A 338 -5.46 12.79 -15.14
N LEU A 339 -5.67 11.47 -15.21
CA LEU A 339 -4.93 10.58 -16.11
C LEU A 339 -5.20 10.89 -17.59
N GLU A 340 -6.46 11.14 -17.94
CA GLU A 340 -6.85 11.55 -19.29
C GLU A 340 -6.20 12.89 -19.69
N GLU A 341 -6.19 13.85 -18.76
CA GLU A 341 -5.53 15.15 -18.96
C GLU A 341 -4.01 14.99 -19.13
N PHE A 342 -3.39 14.12 -18.33
CA PHE A 342 -1.96 13.78 -18.44
C PHE A 342 -1.62 13.19 -19.82
N LEU A 343 -2.53 12.42 -20.41
CA LEU A 343 -2.41 11.92 -21.79
C LEU A 343 -2.74 12.98 -22.86
N GLY A 344 -3.30 14.13 -22.47
CA GLY A 344 -3.76 15.17 -23.40
C GLY A 344 -5.13 14.91 -24.00
N ARG A 345 -5.92 13.97 -23.45
CA ARG A 345 -7.26 13.60 -23.91
C ARG A 345 -8.31 14.49 -23.23
N THR A 346 -8.27 15.79 -23.53
CA THR A 346 -9.01 16.84 -22.82
C THR A 346 -10.53 16.68 -22.79
N ASP A 347 -11.13 16.14 -23.86
CA ASP A 347 -12.59 15.91 -23.91
C ASP A 347 -13.01 14.81 -22.91
N GLN A 348 -12.24 13.72 -22.83
CA GLN A 348 -12.50 12.65 -21.87
C GLN A 348 -12.24 13.14 -20.44
N ALA A 349 -11.16 13.87 -20.21
CA ALA A 349 -10.89 14.48 -18.92
C ALA A 349 -12.07 15.37 -18.45
N ALA A 350 -12.59 16.21 -19.32
CA ALA A 350 -13.74 17.06 -19.03
C ALA A 350 -15.01 16.24 -18.71
N ARG A 351 -15.26 15.17 -19.47
CA ARG A 351 -16.37 14.24 -19.23
C ARG A 351 -16.31 13.62 -17.84
N TYR A 352 -15.17 12.99 -17.48
CA TYR A 352 -15.03 12.33 -16.18
C TYR A 352 -15.02 13.32 -15.03
N ARG A 353 -14.38 14.48 -15.18
CA ARG A 353 -14.45 15.56 -14.19
C ARG A 353 -15.88 16.06 -13.95
N SER A 354 -16.66 16.18 -15.02
CA SER A 354 -18.09 16.55 -14.92
C SER A 354 -18.89 15.49 -14.16
N ARG A 355 -18.62 14.20 -14.43
CA ARG A 355 -19.29 13.08 -13.76
C ARG A 355 -18.90 12.98 -12.28
N ALA A 356 -17.62 13.09 -11.96
CA ALA A 356 -17.13 13.19 -10.59
C ALA A 356 -17.81 14.34 -9.81
N GLY A 357 -17.87 15.52 -10.42
CA GLY A 357 -18.55 16.68 -9.83
C GLY A 357 -20.07 16.48 -9.66
N GLN A 358 -20.71 15.68 -10.50
CA GLN A 358 -22.12 15.33 -10.34
C GLN A 358 -22.33 14.44 -9.10
N LEU A 359 -21.51 13.39 -8.94
CA LEU A 359 -21.53 12.52 -7.75
C LEU A 359 -21.25 13.30 -6.47
N ALA A 360 -20.21 14.14 -6.47
CA ALA A 360 -19.84 14.95 -5.33
C ALA A 360 -20.95 15.91 -4.89
N ARG A 361 -21.62 16.57 -5.84
CA ARG A 361 -22.78 17.44 -5.52
C ARG A 361 -23.94 16.66 -4.94
N ALA A 362 -24.27 15.50 -5.52
CA ALA A 362 -25.35 14.65 -5.01
C ALA A 362 -25.05 14.09 -3.62
N LEU A 363 -23.76 13.80 -3.31
CA LEU A 363 -23.29 13.34 -2.02
C LEU A 363 -23.65 14.32 -0.89
N ILE A 364 -23.32 15.59 -1.07
CA ILE A 364 -23.46 16.63 -0.04
C ILE A 364 -24.85 17.26 0.04
N GLU A 365 -25.81 16.86 -0.83
CA GLU A 365 -27.20 17.31 -0.72
C GLU A 365 -27.82 16.86 0.60
N PRO A 366 -28.79 17.65 1.12
CA PRO A 366 -29.53 17.24 2.31
C PRO A 366 -30.29 15.91 2.11
N LEU A 367 -30.41 15.15 3.18
CA LEU A 367 -31.27 13.96 3.26
C LEU A 367 -32.70 14.27 2.81
N PRO A 368 -33.43 13.32 2.20
CA PRO A 368 -32.94 12.00 1.78
C PRO A 368 -32.36 11.97 0.36
N ARG A 369 -32.15 13.12 -0.29
CA ARG A 369 -31.61 13.18 -1.66
C ARG A 369 -30.13 12.86 -1.70
N GLY A 370 -29.34 13.51 -0.86
CA GLY A 370 -27.96 13.18 -0.58
C GLY A 370 -27.81 12.46 0.76
N PHE A 371 -26.68 12.71 1.43
CA PHE A 371 -26.36 12.08 2.71
C PHE A 371 -26.21 13.10 3.87
N TRP A 372 -26.19 14.41 3.60
CA TRP A 372 -26.03 15.41 4.63
C TRP A 372 -27.27 15.55 5.51
N ASP A 373 -27.13 15.36 6.81
CA ASP A 373 -28.17 15.66 7.79
C ASP A 373 -27.93 17.07 8.37
N PRO A 374 -28.72 18.08 7.96
CA PRO A 374 -28.55 19.46 8.45
C PRO A 374 -28.97 19.65 9.91
N GLU A 375 -29.78 18.74 10.49
CA GLU A 375 -30.18 18.82 11.89
C GLU A 375 -29.09 18.25 12.81
N ARG A 376 -28.49 17.11 12.40
CA ARG A 376 -27.41 16.46 13.15
C ARG A 376 -26.02 16.92 12.76
N GLN A 377 -25.90 17.71 11.70
CA GLN A 377 -24.65 18.27 11.19
C GLN A 377 -23.58 17.20 10.88
N ARG A 378 -24.01 16.11 10.22
CA ARG A 378 -23.16 14.98 9.83
C ARG A 378 -23.69 14.29 8.59
N PHE A 379 -22.88 13.41 7.99
CA PHE A 379 -23.33 12.55 6.91
C PHE A 379 -23.91 11.25 7.46
N ALA A 380 -25.06 10.82 6.90
CA ALA A 380 -25.64 9.51 7.16
C ALA A 380 -24.82 8.42 6.47
N ASN A 381 -24.79 7.22 7.06
CA ASN A 381 -23.99 6.12 6.55
C ASN A 381 -24.57 5.60 5.21
N TRP A 382 -25.88 5.23 5.18
CA TRP A 382 -26.52 4.85 3.90
C TRP A 382 -28.01 5.18 3.88
N VAL A 383 -28.59 5.16 2.68
CA VAL A 383 -30.03 5.28 2.43
C VAL A 383 -30.48 4.06 1.64
N ASP A 384 -31.37 3.24 2.23
CA ASP A 384 -31.80 1.99 1.63
C ASP A 384 -32.73 2.19 0.41
N ARG A 385 -33.05 1.09 -0.32
CA ARG A 385 -33.94 1.12 -1.48
C ARG A 385 -35.38 1.53 -1.12
N GLY A 386 -35.77 1.40 0.14
CA GLY A 386 -37.02 1.89 0.69
C GLY A 386 -37.02 3.36 1.10
N SER A 387 -35.90 4.06 0.90
CA SER A 387 -35.66 5.45 1.32
C SER A 387 -35.56 5.64 2.82
N LYS A 388 -35.36 4.57 3.60
CA LYS A 388 -35.02 4.68 5.01
C LYS A 388 -33.58 5.15 5.15
N VAL A 389 -33.36 6.12 6.01
CA VAL A 389 -32.02 6.60 6.35
C VAL A 389 -31.46 5.76 7.51
N HIS A 390 -30.26 5.25 7.32
CA HIS A 390 -29.46 4.59 8.33
C HIS A 390 -28.36 5.53 8.77
N ASP A 391 -28.65 6.26 9.86
CA ASP A 391 -27.86 7.39 10.32
C ASP A 391 -26.92 6.96 11.45
N HIS A 392 -26.02 6.04 11.17
CA HIS A 392 -24.96 5.65 12.09
C HIS A 392 -23.81 6.67 12.07
N VAL A 393 -23.13 6.82 13.21
CA VAL A 393 -21.90 7.62 13.27
C VAL A 393 -20.76 6.76 12.75
N HIS A 394 -20.52 6.91 11.46
CA HIS A 394 -19.57 6.12 10.69
C HIS A 394 -18.39 6.99 10.25
N LEU A 395 -17.16 6.53 10.52
CA LEU A 395 -15.95 7.32 10.32
C LEU A 395 -15.79 7.75 8.86
N LEU A 396 -15.68 6.79 7.94
CA LEU A 396 -15.39 7.08 6.53
C LEU A 396 -16.50 7.88 5.84
N SER A 397 -17.78 7.60 6.17
CA SER A 397 -18.90 8.37 5.61
C SER A 397 -18.82 9.86 5.98
N ASN A 398 -18.14 10.21 7.07
CA ASN A 398 -17.95 11.60 7.46
C ASN A 398 -16.62 12.18 6.98
N GLU A 399 -15.52 11.45 7.09
CA GLU A 399 -14.20 11.97 6.74
C GLU A 399 -13.99 12.14 5.23
N LEU A 400 -14.38 11.14 4.43
CA LEU A 400 -14.07 11.13 2.99
C LEU A 400 -14.66 12.31 2.21
N PRO A 401 -15.91 12.76 2.45
CA PRO A 401 -16.42 13.96 1.77
C PRO A 401 -15.59 15.22 2.04
N ALA A 402 -15.02 15.33 3.25
CA ALA A 402 -14.14 16.45 3.60
C ALA A 402 -12.73 16.27 3.04
N LEU A 403 -12.16 15.08 3.18
CA LEU A 403 -10.82 14.71 2.69
C LEU A 403 -10.70 14.95 1.17
N PHE A 404 -11.71 14.54 0.40
CA PHE A 404 -11.72 14.72 -1.05
C PHE A 404 -12.16 16.13 -1.50
N GLY A 405 -12.42 17.05 -0.55
CA GLY A 405 -12.75 18.43 -0.86
C GLY A 405 -14.15 18.64 -1.43
N PHE A 406 -15.08 17.70 -1.21
CA PHE A 406 -16.46 17.80 -1.72
C PHE A 406 -17.33 18.70 -0.84
N THR A 407 -17.01 18.84 0.44
CA THR A 407 -17.78 19.60 1.42
C THR A 407 -17.58 21.10 1.30
N GLY A 408 -18.63 21.86 1.65
CA GLY A 408 -18.47 23.28 1.93
C GLY A 408 -17.79 23.52 3.31
N PRO A 409 -17.32 24.76 3.57
CA PRO A 409 -16.59 25.07 4.83
C PRO A 409 -17.37 24.76 6.12
N GLU A 410 -18.71 24.87 6.09
CA GLU A 410 -19.55 24.55 7.25
C GLU A 410 -19.62 23.07 7.51
N GLN A 411 -19.85 22.28 6.45
CA GLN A 411 -19.88 20.82 6.55
C GLN A 411 -18.52 20.29 7.01
N ALA A 412 -17.42 20.80 6.44
CA ALA A 412 -16.07 20.40 6.85
C ALA A 412 -15.84 20.69 8.36
N ARG A 413 -16.22 21.86 8.86
CA ARG A 413 -16.11 22.16 10.30
C ARG A 413 -16.95 21.22 11.16
N SER A 414 -18.15 20.89 10.70
CA SER A 414 -19.03 19.97 11.46
C SER A 414 -18.47 18.56 11.50
N VAL A 415 -17.91 18.07 10.40
CA VAL A 415 -17.20 16.78 10.34
C VAL A 415 -16.01 16.77 11.31
N LEU A 416 -15.18 17.80 11.28
CA LEU A 416 -14.04 17.93 12.21
C LEU A 416 -14.50 17.87 13.67
N ALA A 417 -15.56 18.62 14.00
CA ALA A 417 -16.11 18.61 15.35
C ALA A 417 -16.71 17.25 15.76
N LEU A 418 -17.33 16.53 14.81
CA LEU A 418 -17.85 15.18 15.05
C LEU A 418 -16.74 14.19 15.36
N VAL A 419 -15.69 14.18 14.53
CA VAL A 419 -14.53 13.28 14.71
C VAL A 419 -13.84 13.59 16.04
N ASP A 420 -13.60 14.86 16.35
CA ASP A 420 -13.00 15.27 17.62
C ASP A 420 -13.86 14.87 18.84
N ALA A 421 -15.19 14.93 18.72
CA ALA A 421 -16.10 14.57 19.81
C ALA A 421 -16.16 13.05 20.09
N HIS A 422 -15.80 12.23 19.11
CA HIS A 422 -15.83 10.75 19.19
C HIS A 422 -14.46 10.11 19.02
N LEU A 423 -13.42 10.88 19.31
CA LEU A 423 -12.05 10.47 19.07
C LEU A 423 -11.65 9.21 19.85
N GLU A 424 -12.10 9.09 21.11
CA GLU A 424 -11.79 7.92 21.94
C GLU A 424 -12.43 6.65 21.40
N GLU A 425 -13.62 6.75 20.83
CA GLU A 425 -14.33 5.61 20.26
C GLU A 425 -13.71 5.18 18.93
N PHE A 426 -13.34 6.11 18.05
CA PHE A 426 -12.77 5.79 16.75
C PHE A 426 -11.31 5.33 16.84
N GLN A 427 -10.53 5.82 17.79
CA GLN A 427 -9.09 5.58 17.84
C GLN A 427 -8.66 4.50 18.83
N ARG A 428 -9.50 3.51 19.05
CA ARG A 428 -9.19 2.40 19.95
C ARG A 428 -8.04 1.52 19.44
N PHE A 429 -7.99 1.25 18.11
CA PHE A 429 -6.85 0.55 17.48
C PHE A 429 -6.90 0.55 15.94
N PRO A 430 -6.04 1.27 15.26
CA PRO A 430 -5.85 2.71 15.43
C PRO A 430 -7.09 3.47 14.97
N SER A 431 -7.96 2.83 14.15
CA SER A 431 -9.14 3.44 13.55
C SER A 431 -10.28 2.44 13.45
N PHE A 432 -11.32 2.66 14.26
CA PHE A 432 -12.59 1.94 14.17
C PHE A 432 -13.53 2.69 13.23
N VAL A 433 -14.16 1.98 12.31
CA VAL A 433 -15.08 2.60 11.35
C VAL A 433 -16.41 2.99 11.99
N ALA A 434 -16.89 2.20 12.95
CA ALA A 434 -18.11 2.50 13.71
C ALA A 434 -17.79 3.07 15.09
N ARG A 435 -18.52 4.11 15.48
CA ARG A 435 -18.45 4.65 16.83
C ARG A 435 -18.82 3.61 17.89
N ASP A 436 -19.96 2.94 17.69
CA ASP A 436 -20.49 1.92 18.59
C ASP A 436 -21.25 0.85 17.80
N LEU A 437 -20.92 -0.41 18.02
CA LEU A 437 -21.59 -1.55 17.40
C LEU A 437 -23.07 -1.64 17.82
N ALA A 438 -23.42 -1.14 19.00
CA ALA A 438 -24.80 -1.11 19.50
C ALA A 438 -25.71 -0.15 18.70
N ASP A 439 -25.15 0.76 17.91
CA ASP A 439 -25.91 1.62 17.01
C ASP A 439 -26.56 0.82 15.86
N TYR A 440 -26.00 -0.35 15.53
CA TYR A 440 -26.46 -1.20 14.42
C TYR A 440 -27.47 -2.27 14.91
N THR A 441 -28.52 -2.42 14.15
CA THR A 441 -29.54 -3.44 14.44
C THR A 441 -29.10 -4.81 13.90
N PRO A 442 -29.61 -5.92 14.47
CA PRO A 442 -29.29 -7.27 13.96
C PRO A 442 -29.69 -7.50 12.49
N SER A 443 -30.61 -6.70 11.94
CA SER A 443 -31.00 -6.80 10.53
C SER A 443 -30.05 -6.07 9.58
N GLU A 444 -29.20 -5.20 10.09
CA GLU A 444 -28.17 -4.48 9.34
C GLU A 444 -26.87 -5.26 9.30
N ILE A 445 -26.67 -6.17 10.24
CA ILE A 445 -25.48 -7.00 10.35
C ILE A 445 -25.72 -8.35 9.67
N GLY A 446 -24.84 -8.77 8.81
CA GLY A 446 -24.90 -10.07 8.14
C GLY A 446 -24.74 -11.26 9.09
N SER A 447 -24.86 -12.47 8.58
CA SER A 447 -24.71 -13.71 9.37
C SER A 447 -23.29 -13.91 9.93
N GLY A 448 -22.29 -13.25 9.32
CA GLY A 448 -20.91 -13.24 9.78
C GLY A 448 -20.68 -12.51 11.09
N GLY A 449 -21.52 -11.53 11.42
CA GLY A 449 -21.40 -10.72 12.62
C GLY A 449 -20.92 -9.27 12.34
N PRO A 450 -20.63 -8.48 13.39
CA PRO A 450 -20.34 -7.05 13.25
C PRO A 450 -18.88 -6.70 12.93
N TYR A 451 -18.09 -7.63 12.44
CA TYR A 451 -16.62 -7.49 12.38
C TYR A 451 -16.12 -6.42 11.40
N ASP A 452 -16.85 -6.17 10.33
CA ASP A 452 -16.55 -5.08 9.41
C ASP A 452 -16.81 -3.69 9.99
N LEU A 453 -17.41 -3.61 11.17
CA LEU A 453 -17.63 -2.37 11.91
C LEU A 453 -16.54 -2.11 12.96
N CYS A 454 -15.53 -2.98 13.03
CA CYS A 454 -14.41 -2.88 13.95
C CYS A 454 -13.24 -2.09 13.32
N ALA A 455 -12.02 -2.43 13.71
CA ALA A 455 -10.81 -1.85 13.14
C ALA A 455 -10.26 -2.72 12.02
N ALA A 456 -9.83 -2.10 10.93
CA ALA A 456 -9.11 -2.72 9.82
C ALA A 456 -8.09 -1.76 9.23
N GLY A 457 -7.09 -2.27 8.56
CA GLY A 457 -6.05 -1.45 7.93
C GLY A 457 -6.63 -0.49 6.89
N ARG A 458 -7.65 -0.93 6.13
CA ARG A 458 -8.40 -0.11 5.15
C ARG A 458 -9.01 1.14 5.76
N TYR A 459 -9.59 1.06 6.94
CA TYR A 459 -10.17 2.21 7.63
C TYR A 459 -9.07 3.14 8.12
N TRP A 460 -8.01 2.57 8.68
CA TRP A 460 -6.86 3.33 9.12
C TRP A 460 -6.16 4.08 7.98
N CYS A 461 -6.05 3.49 6.80
CA CYS A 461 -5.46 4.14 5.65
C CYS A 461 -6.13 5.48 5.34
N TRP A 462 -7.45 5.51 5.36
CA TRP A 462 -8.22 6.71 5.07
C TRP A 462 -8.30 7.69 6.23
N ASP A 463 -8.43 7.20 7.45
CA ASP A 463 -8.36 8.02 8.67
C ASP A 463 -6.97 8.70 8.79
N ALA A 464 -5.89 7.98 8.52
CA ALA A 464 -4.56 8.57 8.48
C ALA A 464 -4.43 9.65 7.39
N ALA A 465 -4.98 9.42 6.20
CA ALA A 465 -5.03 10.43 5.14
C ALA A 465 -5.83 11.68 5.58
N PHE A 466 -6.91 11.50 6.34
CA PHE A 466 -7.68 12.63 6.91
C PHE A 466 -6.86 13.42 7.95
N TRP A 467 -6.10 12.74 8.83
CA TRP A 467 -5.19 13.41 9.77
C TRP A 467 -4.03 14.10 9.07
N ALA A 468 -3.52 13.49 7.99
CA ALA A 468 -2.53 14.11 7.13
C ALA A 468 -3.06 15.38 6.44
N TRP A 469 -4.29 15.35 5.95
CA TRP A 469 -4.98 16.52 5.40
C TRP A 469 -5.18 17.62 6.45
N ARG A 470 -5.49 17.27 7.70
CA ARG A 470 -5.56 18.21 8.84
C ARG A 470 -4.19 18.78 9.23
N GLY A 471 -3.10 18.16 8.84
CA GLY A 471 -1.75 18.49 9.28
C GLY A 471 -1.44 18.02 10.71
N ASP A 472 -2.15 17.02 11.23
CA ASP A 472 -1.98 16.52 12.60
C ASP A 472 -0.92 15.41 12.67
N GLY A 473 0.35 15.81 12.69
CA GLY A 473 1.50 14.87 12.77
C GLY A 473 1.56 14.10 14.10
N GLU A 474 1.08 14.67 15.21
CA GLU A 474 1.04 13.97 16.51
C GLU A 474 0.05 12.81 16.46
N ARG A 475 -1.07 12.99 15.79
CA ARG A 475 -2.06 11.92 15.64
C ARG A 475 -1.51 10.79 14.77
N LEU A 476 -0.94 11.12 13.62
CA LEU A 476 -0.29 10.13 12.74
C LEU A 476 0.79 9.34 13.47
N ARG A 477 1.66 10.04 14.21
CA ARG A 477 2.70 9.39 15.02
C ARG A 477 2.10 8.46 16.08
N SER A 478 1.04 8.90 16.76
CA SER A 478 0.36 8.10 17.78
C SER A 478 -0.21 6.80 17.19
N GLN A 479 -0.88 6.87 16.04
CA GLN A 479 -1.42 5.71 15.34
C GLN A 479 -0.31 4.74 14.88
N LEU A 480 0.74 5.26 14.28
CA LEU A 480 1.90 4.46 13.87
C LEU A 480 2.54 3.73 15.06
N LEU A 481 2.76 4.43 16.17
CA LEU A 481 3.34 3.82 17.37
C LEU A 481 2.41 2.79 18.02
N GLN A 482 1.10 3.00 17.96
CA GLN A 482 0.13 2.03 18.45
C GLN A 482 0.24 0.72 17.66
N VAL A 483 0.21 0.78 16.33
CA VAL A 483 0.35 -0.41 15.48
C VAL A 483 1.73 -1.06 15.64
N ALA A 484 2.82 -0.29 15.65
CA ALA A 484 4.17 -0.82 15.83
C ALA A 484 4.34 -1.57 17.15
N ARG A 485 3.79 -1.04 18.24
CA ARG A 485 3.92 -1.64 19.58
C ARG A 485 3.04 -2.88 19.75
N GLU A 486 1.82 -2.85 19.24
CA GLU A 486 0.94 -4.03 19.29
C GLU A 486 1.49 -5.16 18.42
N SER A 487 1.87 -4.87 17.18
CA SER A 487 2.44 -5.89 16.30
C SER A 487 3.74 -6.51 16.84
N ALA A 488 4.58 -5.73 17.52
CA ALA A 488 5.81 -6.24 18.14
C ALA A 488 5.55 -7.29 19.23
N ARG A 489 4.39 -7.25 19.92
CA ARG A 489 3.99 -8.25 20.92
C ARG A 489 3.73 -9.61 20.29
N ASP A 490 3.22 -9.62 19.06
CA ASP A 490 2.89 -10.82 18.29
C ASP A 490 3.93 -11.14 17.22
N GLY A 491 5.18 -10.63 17.39
CA GLY A 491 6.27 -10.89 16.44
C GLY A 491 6.04 -10.27 15.05
N TYR A 492 5.30 -9.17 14.99
CA TYR A 492 4.88 -8.46 13.79
C TYR A 492 3.90 -9.22 12.88
N HIS A 493 3.22 -10.22 13.41
CA HIS A 493 2.09 -10.86 12.75
C HIS A 493 0.82 -10.04 13.00
N MET A 494 0.06 -9.78 11.96
CA MET A 494 -1.17 -9.00 12.08
C MET A 494 -2.36 -9.71 11.43
N GLY A 495 -3.53 -9.52 12.04
CA GLY A 495 -4.80 -9.96 11.48
C GLY A 495 -5.41 -8.94 10.54
N GLU A 496 -6.48 -9.34 9.87
CA GLU A 496 -7.25 -8.48 8.99
C GLU A 496 -8.06 -7.44 9.79
N ARG A 497 -8.69 -7.87 10.89
CA ARG A 497 -9.61 -7.05 11.69
C ARG A 497 -9.36 -7.21 13.18
N TYR A 498 -9.66 -6.17 13.93
CA TYR A 498 -9.53 -6.14 15.39
C TYR A 498 -10.83 -5.67 16.02
N ASP A 499 -11.30 -6.38 17.04
CA ASP A 499 -12.47 -5.98 17.83
C ASP A 499 -12.11 -4.91 18.88
N MET A 500 -13.12 -4.54 19.71
CA MET A 500 -12.96 -3.52 20.74
C MET A 500 -11.95 -3.89 21.83
N ASP A 501 -11.70 -5.18 22.00
CA ASP A 501 -10.73 -5.72 22.96
C ASP A 501 -9.37 -6.00 22.31
N HIS A 502 -9.18 -5.59 21.05
CA HIS A 502 -8.00 -5.85 20.23
C HIS A 502 -7.72 -7.36 20.08
N VAL A 503 -8.77 -8.15 20.00
CA VAL A 503 -8.65 -9.60 19.82
C VAL A 503 -8.13 -9.88 18.42
N TYR A 504 -6.97 -10.48 18.39
CA TYR A 504 -6.34 -10.93 17.18
C TYR A 504 -6.93 -12.28 16.79
N TYR A 505 -7.50 -12.37 15.62
CA TYR A 505 -8.20 -13.56 15.17
C TYR A 505 -7.25 -14.59 14.60
N ILE A 506 -6.68 -15.43 15.47
CA ILE A 506 -5.82 -16.55 15.09
C ILE A 506 -6.38 -17.84 15.69
N ASP A 507 -6.10 -18.97 15.05
CA ASP A 507 -6.25 -20.32 15.61
C ASP A 507 -7.64 -20.79 15.98
N GLY A 508 -8.56 -20.75 15.05
CA GLY A 508 -9.79 -21.53 15.17
C GLY A 508 -10.79 -21.01 16.20
N GLN A 509 -10.58 -19.80 16.69
CA GLN A 509 -11.64 -19.10 17.40
C GLN A 509 -12.75 -18.70 16.41
N THR A 510 -13.91 -18.33 16.91
CA THR A 510 -14.98 -17.75 16.11
C THR A 510 -14.58 -16.39 15.56
N TRP A 511 -13.83 -16.35 14.49
CA TRP A 511 -13.33 -15.12 13.93
C TRP A 511 -13.76 -14.94 12.48
N HIS A 512 -13.57 -13.76 11.95
CA HIS A 512 -14.11 -13.30 10.71
C HIS A 512 -13.11 -12.42 9.97
N GLY A 513 -12.03 -12.97 9.52
CA GLY A 513 -10.98 -12.29 8.81
C GLY A 513 -9.75 -13.19 8.66
N ALA A 514 -8.68 -12.77 8.07
CA ALA A 514 -7.48 -13.56 7.88
C ALA A 514 -6.43 -13.27 8.97
N ALA A 515 -5.70 -14.30 9.39
CA ALA A 515 -4.46 -14.13 10.14
C ALA A 515 -3.31 -13.84 9.18
N ASP A 516 -2.21 -13.28 9.67
CA ASP A 516 -1.04 -12.93 8.87
C ASP A 516 -1.42 -12.19 7.58
N TYR A 517 -2.26 -11.18 7.75
CA TYR A 517 -2.89 -10.46 6.66
C TYR A 517 -2.03 -9.26 6.24
N TYR A 518 -1.93 -9.01 4.95
CA TYR A 518 -1.01 -7.99 4.40
C TYR A 518 -1.46 -6.55 4.64
N GLU A 519 -2.73 -6.30 4.93
CA GLU A 519 -3.33 -4.97 4.87
C GLU A 519 -2.70 -3.99 5.86
N TYR A 520 -2.66 -4.32 7.17
CA TYR A 520 -1.98 -3.47 8.15
C TYR A 520 -0.50 -3.22 7.84
N PRO A 521 0.31 -4.23 7.47
CA PRO A 521 1.68 -4.03 7.03
C PRO A 521 1.84 -3.07 5.85
N CYS A 522 1.00 -3.19 4.83
CA CYS A 522 1.00 -2.28 3.68
C CYS A 522 0.59 -0.87 4.07
N VAL A 523 -0.49 -0.74 4.83
CA VAL A 523 -0.99 0.56 5.29
C VAL A 523 0.01 1.23 6.23
N PHE A 524 0.67 0.49 7.12
CA PHE A 524 1.73 1.04 7.98
C PHE A 524 2.84 1.68 7.15
N THR A 525 3.32 0.97 6.13
CA THR A 525 4.35 1.48 5.22
C THR A 525 3.88 2.73 4.50
N TRP A 526 2.65 2.75 4.01
CA TRP A 526 2.05 3.92 3.36
C TRP A 526 1.92 5.10 4.32
N VAL A 527 1.30 4.92 5.47
CA VAL A 527 1.09 5.99 6.46
C VAL A 527 2.41 6.56 6.96
N LEU A 528 3.40 5.70 7.20
CA LEU A 528 4.72 6.15 7.61
C LEU A 528 5.38 7.00 6.51
N LEU A 529 5.56 6.45 5.32
CA LEU A 529 6.36 7.10 4.29
C LEU A 529 5.61 8.23 3.59
N HIS A 530 4.33 8.02 3.25
CA HIS A 530 3.53 9.00 2.53
C HIS A 530 2.90 10.03 3.47
N ASP A 531 2.16 9.60 4.49
CA ASP A 531 1.37 10.53 5.28
C ASP A 531 2.19 11.24 6.36
N TYR A 532 3.08 10.53 7.06
CA TYR A 532 3.87 11.10 8.16
C TYR A 532 5.18 11.72 7.71
N LEU A 533 6.01 10.99 6.95
CA LEU A 533 7.26 11.52 6.40
C LEU A 533 7.03 12.43 5.18
N GLY A 534 5.85 12.38 4.58
CA GLY A 534 5.37 13.32 3.58
C GLY A 534 5.88 13.09 2.16
N ILE A 535 6.32 11.87 1.83
CA ILE A 535 6.78 11.51 0.49
C ILE A 535 5.59 11.11 -0.37
N GLY A 536 5.13 12.01 -1.21
CA GLY A 536 3.96 11.77 -2.07
C GLY A 536 4.29 11.73 -3.55
N PHE A 537 3.25 11.46 -4.35
CA PHE A 537 3.33 11.33 -5.79
C PHE A 537 2.61 12.47 -6.50
N ASP A 538 3.06 12.81 -7.70
CA ASP A 538 2.50 13.89 -8.52
C ASP A 538 2.64 13.52 -10.00
N LEU A 539 1.69 13.81 -10.84
CA LEU A 539 1.76 13.46 -12.27
C LEU A 539 2.83 14.28 -13.04
N HIS A 540 3.20 15.46 -12.56
CA HIS A 540 4.04 16.43 -13.27
C HIS A 540 5.39 16.69 -12.58
N ALA A 541 5.44 16.65 -11.24
CA ALA A 541 6.70 16.69 -10.49
C ALA A 541 7.21 15.27 -10.22
N ASP A 542 8.51 15.09 -9.96
CA ASP A 542 9.04 13.77 -9.62
C ASP A 542 8.43 13.22 -8.32
N LEU A 543 8.28 14.08 -7.31
CA LEU A 543 7.67 13.76 -6.00
C LEU A 543 6.97 15.00 -5.43
N THR A 544 6.10 14.77 -4.46
CA THR A 544 5.70 15.80 -3.49
C THR A 544 6.38 15.55 -2.15
N LEU A 545 6.62 16.61 -1.41
CA LEU A 545 7.20 16.54 -0.07
C LEU A 545 6.41 17.44 0.87
N THR A 546 5.63 16.81 1.75
CA THR A 546 4.79 17.48 2.76
C THR A 546 4.99 16.83 4.12
N PRO A 547 6.16 17.03 4.78
CA PRO A 547 6.48 16.36 6.03
C PRO A 547 5.56 16.79 7.17
N ARG A 548 5.18 15.82 8.01
CA ARG A 548 4.36 16.03 9.21
C ARG A 548 5.05 15.49 10.46
N ILE A 549 6.37 15.34 10.40
CA ILE A 549 7.16 14.84 11.52
C ILE A 549 7.10 15.77 12.72
N VAL A 550 7.00 15.17 13.90
CA VAL A 550 6.94 15.89 15.16
C VAL A 550 8.32 15.98 15.79
N GLY A 551 8.66 17.14 16.33
CA GLY A 551 9.92 17.38 17.03
C GLY A 551 11.13 17.55 16.10
N GLY A 552 10.90 17.59 14.78
CA GLY A 552 11.96 17.74 13.79
C GLY A 552 12.87 16.50 13.68
N GLY A 553 13.98 16.64 12.97
CA GLY A 553 14.97 15.58 12.78
C GLY A 553 15.32 15.36 11.31
N ARG A 554 16.11 14.30 11.06
CA ARG A 554 16.61 13.96 9.74
C ARG A 554 16.00 12.65 9.24
N VAL A 555 15.60 12.66 7.97
CA VAL A 555 15.08 11.50 7.23
C VAL A 555 15.96 11.31 6.00
N GLU A 556 16.41 10.10 5.77
CA GLU A 556 17.14 9.71 4.56
C GLU A 556 16.49 8.50 3.92
N LEU A 557 16.28 8.56 2.61
CA LEU A 557 15.71 7.51 1.78
C LEU A 557 16.70 7.23 0.65
N HIS A 558 17.16 5.98 0.56
CA HIS A 558 18.20 5.58 -0.41
C HIS A 558 17.69 4.74 -1.57
N GLN A 559 16.39 4.45 -1.63
CA GLN A 559 15.82 3.76 -2.80
C GLN A 559 15.95 4.60 -4.05
N SER A 560 16.16 3.93 -5.19
CA SER A 560 16.32 4.58 -6.49
C SER A 560 15.18 5.56 -6.80
N ARG A 561 13.95 5.20 -6.44
CA ARG A 561 12.78 6.04 -6.71
C ARG A 561 12.79 7.31 -5.87
N PHE A 562 13.07 7.20 -4.59
CA PHE A 562 13.04 8.35 -3.68
C PHE A 562 14.39 9.06 -3.57
N ALA A 563 15.45 8.37 -3.21
CA ALA A 563 16.84 8.83 -3.12
C ALA A 563 16.96 10.32 -2.73
N LEU A 564 16.43 10.66 -1.56
CA LEU A 564 16.44 12.01 -1.00
C LEU A 564 16.68 11.97 0.50
N ALA A 565 17.19 13.07 1.04
CA ALA A 565 17.20 13.31 2.47
C ALA A 565 16.65 14.71 2.76
N TYR A 566 16.04 14.83 3.95
CA TYR A 566 15.67 16.13 4.46
C TYR A 566 15.93 16.22 5.96
N GLN A 567 16.08 17.45 6.44
CA GLN A 567 16.19 17.76 7.86
C GLN A 567 15.29 18.92 8.21
N ALA A 568 14.38 18.71 9.15
CA ALA A 568 13.55 19.75 9.75
C ALA A 568 14.15 20.21 11.07
N GLY A 569 14.32 21.50 11.26
CA GLY A 569 14.89 22.08 12.45
C GLY A 569 14.31 23.45 12.79
N PRO A 570 14.73 24.04 13.93
CA PRO A 570 14.24 25.35 14.36
C PRO A 570 14.69 26.52 13.46
N ASP A 571 15.76 26.32 12.68
CA ASP A 571 16.33 27.36 11.82
C ASP A 571 15.84 27.27 10.37
N GLY A 572 15.06 26.23 10.03
CA GLY A 572 14.52 26.00 8.68
C GLY A 572 14.53 24.54 8.28
N PHE A 573 14.48 24.31 6.98
CA PHE A 573 14.39 22.99 6.37
C PHE A 573 15.49 22.80 5.32
N GLU A 574 16.24 21.71 5.44
CA GLU A 574 17.23 21.28 4.45
C GLU A 574 16.65 20.17 3.59
N LEU A 575 16.89 20.22 2.29
CA LEU A 575 16.53 19.18 1.33
C LEU A 575 17.73 18.81 0.48
N HIS A 576 18.02 17.52 0.37
CA HIS A 576 19.13 16.96 -0.38
C HIS A 576 18.62 15.96 -1.43
N ASN A 577 18.93 16.17 -2.69
CA ASN A 577 18.70 15.20 -3.75
C ASN A 577 19.85 14.17 -3.76
N LEU A 578 19.60 12.98 -3.23
CA LEU A 578 20.57 11.88 -3.23
C LEU A 578 20.63 11.11 -4.56
N ALA A 579 19.68 11.38 -5.48
CA ALA A 579 19.65 10.71 -6.78
C ALA A 579 20.81 11.16 -7.69
N GLN A 580 21.19 10.28 -8.60
CA GLN A 580 22.21 10.56 -9.62
C GLN A 580 21.67 11.39 -10.82
N ARG A 581 20.45 11.90 -10.72
CA ARG A 581 19.79 12.72 -11.74
C ARG A 581 19.14 13.96 -11.13
N PRO A 582 18.93 15.02 -11.91
CA PRO A 582 18.11 16.15 -11.47
C PRO A 582 16.69 15.69 -11.10
N ARG A 583 16.08 16.37 -10.13
CA ARG A 583 14.70 16.15 -9.69
C ARG A 583 13.95 17.44 -9.48
N SER A 584 12.66 17.38 -9.72
CA SER A 584 11.70 18.41 -9.37
C SER A 584 10.81 17.91 -8.23
N LEU A 585 10.73 18.64 -7.14
CA LEU A 585 9.91 18.31 -5.99
C LEU A 585 8.93 19.44 -5.69
N ARG A 586 7.67 19.11 -5.54
CA ARG A 586 6.68 20.06 -5.00
C ARG A 586 6.76 20.01 -3.48
N VAL A 587 7.18 21.13 -2.86
CA VAL A 587 7.48 21.18 -1.42
C VAL A 587 6.45 22.03 -0.69
N ASP A 588 5.79 21.45 0.32
CA ASP A 588 4.89 22.15 1.21
C ASP A 588 5.33 21.95 2.68
N LEU A 589 5.75 23.03 3.32
CA LEU A 589 6.25 23.04 4.69
C LEU A 589 5.25 23.67 5.66
N SER A 590 4.01 23.94 5.24
CA SER A 590 3.00 24.63 6.02
C SER A 590 2.62 23.91 7.31
N VAL A 591 2.75 22.58 7.33
CA VAL A 591 2.48 21.77 8.54
C VAL A 591 3.62 21.89 9.55
N LEU A 592 4.87 21.83 9.09
CA LEU A 592 6.04 21.97 9.96
C LEU A 592 6.20 23.39 10.50
N TYR A 593 5.87 24.39 9.68
CA TYR A 593 6.08 25.80 9.97
C TYR A 593 4.80 26.61 9.67
N PRO A 594 3.74 26.43 10.47
CA PRO A 594 2.41 27.00 10.17
C PRO A 594 2.37 28.52 10.14
N ASP A 595 3.28 29.17 10.85
CA ASP A 595 3.39 30.63 10.90
C ASP A 595 4.20 31.24 9.75
N THR A 596 4.77 30.39 8.85
CA THR A 596 5.64 30.81 7.78
C THR A 596 4.96 30.60 6.42
N ALA A 597 4.50 31.67 5.80
CA ALA A 597 3.85 31.61 4.48
C ALA A 597 4.87 31.56 3.33
N GLU A 598 6.05 32.11 3.53
CA GLU A 598 7.10 32.28 2.51
C GLU A 598 8.48 32.01 3.13
N PHE A 599 9.32 31.31 2.36
CA PHE A 599 10.69 30.98 2.73
C PHE A 599 11.69 31.67 1.80
N VAL A 600 12.92 31.81 2.27
CA VAL A 600 14.07 32.09 1.41
C VAL A 600 14.69 30.77 1.01
N LEU A 601 14.55 30.39 -0.26
CA LEU A 601 15.24 29.23 -0.84
C LEU A 601 16.68 29.64 -1.16
N GLU A 602 17.63 29.00 -0.48
CA GLU A 602 19.05 29.12 -0.77
C GLU A 602 19.55 27.86 -1.49
N GLN A 603 19.98 28.01 -2.73
CA GLN A 603 20.40 26.92 -3.61
C GLN A 603 21.60 27.36 -4.46
N GLY A 604 22.70 26.61 -4.46
CA GLY A 604 23.90 26.94 -5.25
C GLY A 604 24.47 28.35 -4.96
N GLY A 605 24.27 28.85 -3.74
CA GLY A 605 24.69 30.20 -3.33
C GLY A 605 23.76 31.34 -3.84
N VAL A 606 22.62 30.99 -4.43
CA VAL A 606 21.59 31.96 -4.88
C VAL A 606 20.42 31.91 -3.90
N ARG A 607 19.87 33.07 -3.58
CA ARG A 607 18.67 33.21 -2.73
C ARG A 607 17.49 33.68 -3.56
N SER A 608 16.35 33.03 -3.38
CA SER A 608 15.08 33.37 -4.02
C SER A 608 13.92 33.18 -3.03
N SER A 609 12.79 33.82 -3.30
CA SER A 609 11.56 33.60 -2.55
C SER A 609 10.95 32.26 -2.94
N PHE A 610 10.38 31.54 -1.97
CA PHE A 610 9.73 30.25 -2.15
C PHE A 610 8.44 30.17 -1.31
N GLY A 611 7.30 29.99 -1.98
CA GLY A 611 6.01 29.78 -1.32
C GLY A 611 5.70 28.29 -1.13
N ASN A 612 4.95 27.94 -0.09
CA ASN A 612 4.47 26.58 0.15
C ASN A 612 3.74 26.02 -1.09
N GLY A 613 3.97 24.73 -1.38
CA GLY A 613 3.46 24.06 -2.58
C GLY A 613 4.21 24.43 -3.87
N GLY A 614 5.27 25.23 -3.77
CA GLY A 614 6.15 25.57 -4.89
C GLY A 614 6.96 24.39 -5.41
N LEU A 615 7.55 24.56 -6.61
CA LEU A 615 8.40 23.56 -7.25
C LEU A 615 9.87 23.87 -6.99
N ALA A 616 10.59 22.99 -6.30
CA ALA A 616 12.04 23.03 -6.14
C ALA A 616 12.70 22.09 -7.15
N SER A 617 13.71 22.57 -7.88
CA SER A 617 14.46 21.78 -8.86
C SER A 617 15.90 21.63 -8.38
N LEU A 618 16.33 20.41 -8.07
CA LEU A 618 17.66 20.11 -7.55
C LEU A 618 18.45 19.27 -8.54
N GLN A 619 19.72 19.64 -8.75
CA GLN A 619 20.65 18.80 -9.50
C GLN A 619 21.01 17.53 -8.71
N ALA A 620 21.66 16.56 -9.37
CA ALA A 620 22.17 15.36 -8.71
C ALA A 620 23.13 15.73 -7.56
N GLY A 621 22.89 15.21 -6.37
CA GLY A 621 23.71 15.49 -5.17
C GLY A 621 23.57 16.90 -4.60
N GLU A 622 22.64 17.70 -5.10
CA GLU A 622 22.47 19.08 -4.65
C GLU A 622 21.69 19.17 -3.32
N VAL A 623 22.10 20.13 -2.51
CA VAL A 623 21.42 20.52 -1.26
C VAL A 623 20.84 21.91 -1.42
N CYS A 624 19.62 22.10 -0.94
CA CYS A 624 19.02 23.43 -0.80
C CYS A 624 18.46 23.63 0.60
N TRP A 625 18.29 24.88 0.99
CA TRP A 625 17.80 25.31 2.30
C TRP A 625 16.58 26.19 2.15
N PHE A 626 15.56 25.90 2.94
CA PHE A 626 14.38 26.75 3.09
C PHE A 626 14.49 27.46 4.44
N LEU A 627 14.93 28.70 4.40
CA LEU A 627 15.17 29.53 5.58
C LEU A 627 13.96 30.45 5.83
N PHE A 628 13.75 30.79 7.07
CA PHE A 628 12.71 31.77 7.40
C PHE A 628 13.05 33.15 6.79
N ALA A 629 12.02 33.84 6.22
CA ALA A 629 12.18 35.12 5.55
C ALA A 629 12.44 36.28 6.54
#